data_6cca5bc5659bd72c3676b34f7239906e
#
_entry.id   6cca5bc5659bd72c3676b34f7239906e
#
_cell.length_a   1.000
_cell.length_b   1.000
_cell.length_c   1.000
_cell.angle_alpha   90.00
_cell.angle_beta   90.00
_cell.angle_gamma   90.00
#
_symmetry.space_group_name_H-M   'P 1'
#
loop_
_entity.id
_entity.type
_entity.pdbx_description
1 polymer ?
#
loop_
_entity_poly.entity_id
_entity_poly.type
_entity_poly.pdbx_seq_one_letter_code
_entity_poly.pdbx_strand_id
1 'polypeptide(L)'
;MRIGTVGTGFITNYILDNIEKTDGISCHAVYSRNEDSARRLAEKYHIEKTYTDYERMLSDDSLNFIYIASPNSLHYSQTKSALEHGKNVICEKPFTATAAEAVELIRLAKENHLFLFEAITTLHQPGFHWVRKNISLLGSIKMISLTFCQYSSRYDSLISGKLPNVFNPEFAGGALMDINLYNIHFLVGLFGKPDRIEYFAGTHENGIDTHGILILQFGDIICQCSGSKNTTCENNVQIMGEKGYIH
;
A
#
# COMPACT_ATOMS: atom_id res chain seq x y z
N MET A 1 -10.76 -4.90 18.66
CA MET A 1 -9.53 -5.34 17.99
C MET A 1 -8.35 -4.65 18.69
N ARG A 2 -7.35 -5.42 19.18
CA ARG A 2 -6.16 -4.88 19.87
C ARG A 2 -4.96 -4.99 18.95
N ILE A 3 -4.41 -3.84 18.56
CA ILE A 3 -3.38 -3.72 17.52
C ILE A 3 -2.03 -3.42 18.15
N GLY A 4 -0.96 -4.09 17.66
CA GLY A 4 0.41 -3.65 17.78
C GLY A 4 0.87 -3.00 16.48
N THR A 5 1.49 -1.82 16.53
CA THR A 5 2.01 -1.14 15.34
C THR A 5 3.51 -1.34 15.17
N VAL A 6 3.94 -1.53 13.91
CA VAL A 6 5.35 -1.65 13.51
C VAL A 6 5.73 -0.41 12.68
N GLY A 7 6.64 0.39 13.23
CA GLY A 7 7.04 1.66 12.66
C GLY A 7 6.45 2.87 13.39
N THR A 8 7.09 4.03 13.20
CA THR A 8 6.75 5.29 13.90
C THR A 8 6.67 6.48 12.94
N GLY A 9 6.52 6.19 11.65
CA GLY A 9 6.50 7.18 10.58
C GLY A 9 5.17 7.94 10.46
N PHE A 10 5.07 8.74 9.39
CA PHE A 10 3.86 9.54 9.09
C PHE A 10 2.62 8.67 8.98
N ILE A 11 2.69 7.54 8.25
CA ILE A 11 1.51 6.69 8.03
C ILE A 11 1.02 6.02 9.33
N THR A 12 1.93 5.66 10.25
CA THR A 12 1.56 5.15 11.56
C THR A 12 0.80 6.19 12.37
N ASN A 13 1.26 7.44 12.38
CA ASN A 13 0.52 8.54 13.02
C ASN A 13 -0.88 8.72 12.42
N TYR A 14 -0.97 8.72 11.08
CA TYR A 14 -2.24 8.87 10.38
C TYR A 14 -3.25 7.76 10.75
N ILE A 15 -2.78 6.51 10.83
CA ILE A 15 -3.63 5.39 11.24
C ILE A 15 -4.03 5.49 12.71
N LEU A 16 -3.12 5.86 13.59
CA LEU A 16 -3.43 6.04 15.01
C LEU A 16 -4.47 7.16 15.26
N ASP A 17 -4.36 8.29 14.54
CA ASP A 17 -5.37 9.37 14.57
C ASP A 17 -6.77 8.89 14.14
N ASN A 18 -6.86 7.84 13.31
CA ASN A 18 -8.13 7.25 12.88
C ASN A 18 -8.58 6.12 13.82
N ILE A 19 -7.68 5.36 14.42
CA ILE A 19 -8.00 4.34 15.43
C ILE A 19 -8.67 4.99 16.63
N GLU A 20 -8.19 6.15 17.09
CA GLU A 20 -8.82 6.90 18.21
C GLU A 20 -10.28 7.31 17.96
N LYS A 21 -10.68 7.38 16.68
CA LYS A 21 -12.03 7.77 16.25
C LYS A 21 -12.92 6.57 15.91
N THR A 22 -12.40 5.35 16.05
CA THR A 22 -13.08 4.14 15.57
C THR A 22 -13.38 3.22 16.75
N ASP A 23 -14.65 2.98 17.02
CA ASP A 23 -15.08 2.08 18.08
C ASP A 23 -14.62 0.64 17.85
N GLY A 24 -14.26 -0.04 18.93
CA GLY A 24 -13.89 -1.46 18.91
C GLY A 24 -12.45 -1.76 18.44
N ILE A 25 -11.66 -0.72 18.18
CA ILE A 25 -10.24 -0.84 17.78
C ILE A 25 -9.40 0.00 18.74
N SER A 26 -8.27 -0.55 19.20
CA SER A 26 -7.31 0.17 20.03
C SER A 26 -5.88 -0.28 19.76
N CYS A 27 -4.94 0.66 19.82
CA CYS A 27 -3.52 0.36 19.75
C CYS A 27 -2.97 0.13 21.16
N HIS A 28 -2.34 -1.02 21.38
CA HIS A 28 -1.82 -1.43 22.69
C HIS A 28 -0.29 -1.50 22.75
N ALA A 29 0.36 -1.56 21.59
CA ALA A 29 1.80 -1.68 21.53
C ALA A 29 2.40 -0.96 20.30
N VAL A 30 3.61 -0.46 20.46
CA VAL A 30 4.43 0.09 19.39
C VAL A 30 5.78 -0.64 19.35
N TYR A 31 6.15 -1.09 18.15
CA TYR A 31 7.50 -1.55 17.88
C TYR A 31 8.28 -0.53 17.05
N SER A 32 9.48 -0.24 17.48
CA SER A 32 10.49 0.49 16.68
C SER A 32 11.88 0.04 17.10
N ARG A 33 12.80 -0.07 16.12
CA ARG A 33 14.23 -0.30 16.38
C ARG A 33 14.88 0.79 17.25
N ASN A 34 14.28 1.98 17.24
CA ASN A 34 14.71 3.11 18.05
C ASN A 34 13.71 3.31 19.20
N GLU A 35 14.19 3.10 20.43
CA GLU A 35 13.41 3.16 21.66
C GLU A 35 12.77 4.54 21.88
N ASP A 36 13.52 5.63 21.62
CA ASP A 36 13.01 6.99 21.78
C ASP A 36 11.87 7.31 20.82
N SER A 37 11.91 6.74 19.59
CA SER A 37 10.84 6.90 18.62
C SER A 37 9.58 6.12 19.03
N ALA A 38 9.75 4.91 19.58
CA ALA A 38 8.64 4.12 20.11
C ALA A 38 7.99 4.83 21.31
N ARG A 39 8.80 5.30 22.25
CA ARG A 39 8.34 6.01 23.44
C ARG A 39 7.57 7.29 23.11
N ARG A 40 8.13 8.17 22.24
CA ARG A 40 7.44 9.40 21.80
C ARG A 40 6.08 9.11 21.15
N LEU A 41 6.00 8.06 20.33
CA LEU A 41 4.72 7.69 19.72
C LEU A 41 3.75 7.14 20.76
N ALA A 42 4.23 6.32 21.67
CA ALA A 42 3.41 5.75 22.77
C ALA A 42 2.87 6.84 23.70
N GLU A 43 3.69 7.82 24.08
CA GLU A 43 3.27 8.98 24.88
C GLU A 43 2.20 9.80 24.17
N LYS A 44 2.38 10.06 22.85
CA LYS A 44 1.42 10.85 22.06
C LYS A 44 0.04 10.22 21.99
N TYR A 45 -0.05 8.90 21.86
CA TYR A 45 -1.31 8.16 21.65
C TYR A 45 -1.71 7.31 22.86
N HIS A 46 -1.11 7.56 24.03
CA HIS A 46 -1.40 6.85 25.27
C HIS A 46 -1.31 5.32 25.13
N ILE A 47 -0.33 4.85 24.34
CA ILE A 47 -0.09 3.42 24.11
C ILE A 47 0.68 2.82 25.26
N GLU A 48 0.19 1.73 25.80
CA GLU A 48 0.66 1.14 27.07
C GLU A 48 2.06 0.53 26.97
N LYS A 49 2.37 -0.11 25.81
CA LYS A 49 3.58 -0.93 25.66
C LYS A 49 4.46 -0.47 24.50
N THR A 50 5.78 -0.47 24.73
CA THR A 50 6.78 -0.24 23.67
C THR A 50 7.73 -1.41 23.58
N TYR A 51 8.13 -1.75 22.36
CA TYR A 51 9.05 -2.84 22.07
C TYR A 51 10.16 -2.38 21.13
N THR A 52 11.39 -2.81 21.40
CA THR A 52 12.55 -2.70 20.48
C THR A 52 12.95 -4.06 19.91
N ASP A 53 12.34 -5.13 20.42
CA ASP A 53 12.45 -6.50 19.95
C ASP A 53 11.09 -6.92 19.36
N TYR A 54 11.09 -7.25 18.06
CA TYR A 54 9.86 -7.56 17.32
C TYR A 54 9.26 -8.90 17.78
N GLU A 55 10.09 -9.91 18.03
CA GLU A 55 9.66 -11.24 18.45
C GLU A 55 9.00 -11.19 19.84
N ARG A 56 9.52 -10.33 20.72
CA ARG A 56 8.89 -10.08 22.03
C ARG A 56 7.52 -9.42 21.89
N MET A 57 7.35 -8.49 20.95
CA MET A 57 6.03 -7.91 20.67
C MET A 57 5.06 -8.97 20.13
N LEU A 58 5.53 -9.84 19.23
CA LEU A 58 4.70 -10.90 18.66
C LEU A 58 4.27 -11.94 19.70
N SER A 59 5.08 -12.15 20.73
CA SER A 59 4.78 -13.04 21.87
C SER A 59 3.79 -12.45 22.88
N ASP A 60 3.34 -11.20 22.70
CA ASP A 60 2.33 -10.58 23.56
C ASP A 60 0.93 -11.09 23.22
N ASP A 61 0.37 -11.95 24.09
CA ASP A 61 -0.97 -12.54 23.92
C ASP A 61 -2.09 -11.51 23.99
N SER A 62 -1.81 -10.30 24.47
CA SER A 62 -2.79 -9.22 24.48
C SER A 62 -3.07 -8.65 23.09
N LEU A 63 -2.18 -8.88 22.11
CA LEU A 63 -2.30 -8.41 20.73
C LEU A 63 -2.94 -9.48 19.83
N ASN A 64 -3.92 -9.11 19.04
CA ASN A 64 -4.52 -10.00 18.02
C ASN A 64 -4.29 -9.54 16.58
N PHE A 65 -3.87 -8.31 16.38
CA PHE A 65 -3.50 -7.77 15.08
C PHE A 65 -2.16 -7.06 15.12
N ILE A 66 -1.37 -7.17 14.05
CA ILE A 66 -0.17 -6.40 13.82
C ILE A 66 -0.38 -5.52 12.60
N TYR A 67 -0.23 -4.20 12.77
CA TYR A 67 -0.20 -3.23 11.67
C TYR A 67 1.23 -2.92 11.31
N ILE A 68 1.64 -3.28 10.08
CA ILE A 68 3.02 -3.16 9.60
C ILE A 68 3.12 -1.93 8.69
N ALA A 69 3.91 -0.94 9.12
CA ALA A 69 4.20 0.31 8.42
C ALA A 69 5.71 0.63 8.44
N SER A 70 6.50 -0.39 8.25
CA SER A 70 7.96 -0.35 8.10
C SER A 70 8.36 0.00 6.66
N PRO A 71 9.66 0.12 6.32
CA PRO A 71 10.10 0.16 4.93
C PRO A 71 9.64 -1.07 4.14
N ASN A 72 9.28 -0.89 2.85
CA ASN A 72 8.65 -1.92 2.01
C ASN A 72 9.42 -3.25 1.99
N SER A 73 10.76 -3.20 1.95
CA SER A 73 11.62 -4.41 1.96
C SER A 73 11.49 -5.28 3.22
N LEU A 74 10.89 -4.76 4.30
CA LEU A 74 10.67 -5.49 5.54
C LEU A 74 9.25 -6.07 5.65
N HIS A 75 8.33 -5.67 4.78
CA HIS A 75 6.94 -6.09 4.84
C HIS A 75 6.79 -7.60 4.81
N TYR A 76 7.47 -8.28 3.88
CA TYR A 76 7.41 -9.74 3.77
C TYR A 76 7.88 -10.44 5.05
N SER A 77 9.11 -10.16 5.50
CA SER A 77 9.69 -10.86 6.65
C SER A 77 8.90 -10.61 7.94
N GLN A 78 8.46 -9.38 8.17
CA GLN A 78 7.68 -9.03 9.35
C GLN A 78 6.26 -9.60 9.31
N THR A 79 5.61 -9.60 8.13
CA THR A 79 4.31 -10.25 7.97
C THR A 79 4.40 -11.74 8.20
N LYS A 80 5.43 -12.40 7.65
CA LYS A 80 5.66 -13.83 7.84
C LYS A 80 5.81 -14.18 9.30
N SER A 81 6.73 -13.49 10.03
CA SER A 81 6.92 -13.72 11.45
C SER A 81 5.64 -13.50 12.26
N ALA A 82 4.85 -12.44 11.97
CA ALA A 82 3.58 -12.20 12.65
C ALA A 82 2.57 -13.33 12.45
N LEU A 83 2.44 -13.83 11.21
CA LEU A 83 1.55 -14.97 10.90
C LEU A 83 2.01 -16.26 11.58
N GLU A 84 3.31 -16.52 11.63
CA GLU A 84 3.90 -17.67 12.32
C GLU A 84 3.66 -17.63 13.86
N HIS A 85 3.52 -16.42 14.43
CA HIS A 85 3.12 -16.22 15.83
C HIS A 85 1.59 -16.17 16.04
N GLY A 86 0.81 -16.56 15.05
CA GLY A 86 -0.65 -16.60 15.16
C GLY A 86 -1.32 -15.22 15.21
N LYS A 87 -0.65 -14.17 14.72
CA LYS A 87 -1.22 -12.82 14.67
C LYS A 87 -1.87 -12.54 13.31
N ASN A 88 -3.05 -11.91 13.34
CA ASN A 88 -3.63 -11.33 12.12
C ASN A 88 -2.80 -10.11 11.71
N VAL A 89 -2.73 -9.83 10.40
CA VAL A 89 -1.87 -8.78 9.88
C VAL A 89 -2.65 -7.81 8.97
N ILE A 90 -2.36 -6.53 9.16
CA ILE A 90 -2.64 -5.46 8.20
C ILE A 90 -1.28 -4.90 7.80
N CYS A 91 -0.87 -5.10 6.54
CA CYS A 91 0.42 -4.64 6.03
C CYS A 91 0.22 -3.45 5.10
N GLU A 92 1.02 -2.40 5.26
CA GLU A 92 1.02 -1.26 4.36
C GLU A 92 1.35 -1.65 2.92
N LYS A 93 0.87 -0.82 2.01
CA LYS A 93 1.22 -0.92 0.60
C LYS A 93 2.65 -0.38 0.34
N PRO A 94 3.37 -0.89 -0.67
CA PRO A 94 3.08 -2.12 -1.38
C PRO A 94 3.21 -3.34 -0.47
N PHE A 95 2.31 -4.29 -0.61
CA PHE A 95 2.21 -5.45 0.30
C PHE A 95 3.53 -6.23 0.39
N THR A 96 4.11 -6.57 -0.76
CA THR A 96 5.39 -7.27 -0.88
C THR A 96 6.19 -6.73 -2.07
N ALA A 97 7.47 -7.04 -2.12
CA ALA A 97 8.33 -6.66 -3.25
C ALA A 97 8.10 -7.58 -4.49
N THR A 98 7.67 -8.82 -4.27
CA THR A 98 7.48 -9.82 -5.33
C THR A 98 6.15 -10.57 -5.19
N ALA A 99 5.64 -11.07 -6.32
CA ALA A 99 4.44 -11.91 -6.32
C ALA A 99 4.65 -13.25 -5.57
N ALA A 100 5.86 -13.80 -5.59
CA ALA A 100 6.18 -15.04 -4.87
C ALA A 100 6.01 -14.87 -3.34
N GLU A 101 6.52 -13.76 -2.80
CA GLU A 101 6.33 -13.40 -1.39
C GLU A 101 4.85 -13.26 -1.03
N ALA A 102 4.06 -12.57 -1.87
CA ALA A 102 2.63 -12.42 -1.64
C ALA A 102 1.91 -13.77 -1.61
N VAL A 103 2.21 -14.66 -2.56
CA VAL A 103 1.61 -16.01 -2.63
C VAL A 103 1.94 -16.81 -1.37
N GLU A 104 3.20 -16.77 -0.90
CA GLU A 104 3.62 -17.46 0.32
C GLU A 104 2.87 -16.95 1.55
N LEU A 105 2.78 -15.64 1.74
CA LEU A 105 2.07 -15.05 2.88
C LEU A 105 0.57 -15.36 2.88
N ILE A 106 -0.07 -15.32 1.70
CA ILE A 106 -1.48 -15.66 1.55
C ILE A 106 -1.71 -17.15 1.91
N ARG A 107 -0.80 -18.05 1.47
CA ARG A 107 -0.87 -19.46 1.81
C ARG A 107 -0.72 -19.65 3.32
N LEU A 108 0.29 -19.03 3.93
CA LEU A 108 0.56 -19.11 5.37
C LEU A 108 -0.62 -18.61 6.22
N ALA A 109 -1.21 -17.48 5.85
CA ALA A 109 -2.38 -16.93 6.53
C ALA A 109 -3.58 -17.90 6.46
N LYS A 110 -3.84 -18.50 5.28
CA LYS A 110 -4.94 -19.48 5.10
C LYS A 110 -4.71 -20.75 5.92
N GLU A 111 -3.50 -21.30 5.91
CA GLU A 111 -3.15 -22.51 6.67
C GLU A 111 -3.30 -22.32 8.18
N ASN A 112 -3.03 -21.11 8.68
CA ASN A 112 -3.18 -20.77 10.09
C ASN A 112 -4.54 -20.14 10.46
N HIS A 113 -5.48 -20.05 9.52
CA HIS A 113 -6.81 -19.44 9.72
C HIS A 113 -6.73 -17.98 10.20
N LEU A 114 -5.77 -17.21 9.70
CA LEU A 114 -5.53 -15.83 10.07
C LEU A 114 -6.01 -14.86 8.98
N PHE A 115 -6.41 -13.68 9.40
CA PHE A 115 -6.70 -12.57 8.51
C PHE A 115 -5.39 -11.88 8.07
N LEU A 116 -5.30 -11.61 6.78
CA LEU A 116 -4.20 -10.89 6.15
C LEU A 116 -4.78 -9.87 5.19
N PHE A 117 -4.47 -8.60 5.42
CA PHE A 117 -4.94 -7.48 4.61
C PHE A 117 -3.77 -6.63 4.13
N GLU A 118 -3.84 -6.19 2.87
CA GLU A 118 -3.05 -5.06 2.40
C GLU A 118 -3.81 -3.76 2.72
N ALA A 119 -3.11 -2.75 3.26
CA ALA A 119 -3.68 -1.46 3.61
C ALA A 119 -3.84 -0.56 2.36
N ILE A 120 -4.55 -1.05 1.35
CA ILE A 120 -4.85 -0.30 0.12
C ILE A 120 -6.18 0.43 0.26
N THR A 121 -6.14 1.75 0.30
CA THR A 121 -7.32 2.57 0.55
C THR A 121 -8.26 2.68 -0.65
N THR A 122 -7.74 2.56 -1.88
CA THR A 122 -8.49 2.75 -3.13
C THR A 122 -9.77 1.94 -3.19
N LEU A 123 -9.70 0.64 -2.82
CA LEU A 123 -10.83 -0.28 -2.90
C LEU A 123 -11.94 -0.01 -1.88
N HIS A 124 -11.64 0.78 -0.85
CA HIS A 124 -12.57 1.13 0.23
C HIS A 124 -13.17 2.53 0.08
N GLN A 125 -12.79 3.28 -0.95
CA GLN A 125 -13.27 4.62 -1.20
C GLN A 125 -14.71 4.62 -1.72
N PRO A 126 -15.58 5.56 -1.29
CA PRO A 126 -16.94 5.67 -1.80
C PRO A 126 -17.00 5.80 -3.33
N GLY A 127 -16.05 6.51 -3.94
CA GLY A 127 -15.96 6.67 -5.41
C GLY A 127 -15.73 5.34 -6.12
N PHE A 128 -14.85 4.47 -5.59
CA PHE A 128 -14.64 3.13 -6.15
C PHE A 128 -15.92 2.28 -6.09
N HIS A 129 -16.59 2.27 -4.95
CA HIS A 129 -17.85 1.52 -4.80
C HIS A 129 -18.96 2.05 -5.72
N TRP A 130 -19.02 3.37 -5.90
CA TRP A 130 -19.97 3.98 -6.83
C TRP A 130 -19.68 3.57 -8.28
N VAL A 131 -18.42 3.64 -8.73
CA VAL A 131 -18.01 3.18 -10.05
C VAL A 131 -18.35 1.70 -10.24
N ARG A 132 -17.97 0.84 -9.31
CA ARG A 132 -18.25 -0.61 -9.37
C ARG A 132 -19.74 -0.90 -9.54
N LYS A 133 -20.60 -0.12 -8.87
CA LYS A 133 -22.05 -0.28 -8.94
C LYS A 133 -22.64 0.21 -10.28
N ASN A 134 -22.07 1.24 -10.88
CA ASN A 134 -22.68 1.96 -12.02
C ASN A 134 -21.96 1.73 -13.35
N ILE A 135 -20.82 1.07 -13.38
CA ILE A 135 -19.99 0.89 -14.59
C ILE A 135 -20.77 0.22 -15.75
N SER A 136 -21.72 -0.66 -15.46
CA SER A 136 -22.56 -1.33 -16.45
C SER A 136 -23.45 -0.36 -17.23
N LEU A 137 -23.75 0.84 -16.73
CA LEU A 137 -24.52 1.85 -17.42
C LEU A 137 -23.80 2.40 -18.68
N LEU A 138 -22.47 2.25 -18.72
CA LEU A 138 -21.66 2.71 -19.86
C LEU A 138 -21.75 1.77 -21.09
N GLY A 139 -22.44 0.64 -20.97
CA GLY A 139 -22.43 -0.40 -22.01
C GLY A 139 -21.10 -1.14 -22.04
N SER A 140 -20.62 -1.49 -23.23
CA SER A 140 -19.30 -2.13 -23.40
C SER A 140 -18.19 -1.12 -23.14
N ILE A 141 -17.35 -1.37 -22.15
CA ILE A 141 -16.18 -0.53 -21.85
C ILE A 141 -15.12 -0.76 -22.91
N LYS A 142 -14.50 0.30 -23.41
CA LYS A 142 -13.46 0.25 -24.45
C LYS A 142 -12.10 0.70 -23.96
N MET A 143 -12.06 1.83 -23.27
CA MET A 143 -10.80 2.39 -22.77
C MET A 143 -10.96 2.94 -21.35
N ILE A 144 -9.88 2.88 -20.59
CA ILE A 144 -9.81 3.51 -19.27
C ILE A 144 -8.46 4.23 -19.16
N SER A 145 -8.50 5.48 -18.67
CA SER A 145 -7.31 6.26 -18.36
C SER A 145 -7.32 6.62 -16.88
N LEU A 146 -6.24 6.30 -16.20
CA LEU A 146 -6.03 6.68 -14.80
C LEU A 146 -4.72 7.44 -14.68
N THR A 147 -4.76 8.51 -13.92
CA THR A 147 -3.58 9.33 -13.67
C THR A 147 -3.44 9.60 -12.19
N PHE A 148 -2.28 9.25 -11.63
CA PHE A 148 -1.92 9.62 -10.28
C PHE A 148 -0.48 10.13 -10.26
N CYS A 149 -0.32 11.45 -10.20
CA CYS A 149 0.97 12.11 -10.13
C CYS A 149 1.03 12.97 -8.87
N GLN A 150 2.10 12.84 -8.15
CA GLN A 150 2.36 13.61 -6.95
C GLN A 150 3.86 13.91 -6.85
N TYR A 151 4.24 15.17 -6.99
CA TYR A 151 5.62 15.55 -6.76
C TYR A 151 6.03 15.17 -5.34
N SER A 152 6.95 14.21 -5.23
CA SER A 152 7.36 13.68 -3.95
C SER A 152 8.19 14.71 -3.17
N SER A 153 7.85 14.96 -1.91
CA SER A 153 8.67 15.78 -1.00
C SER A 153 10.10 15.23 -0.79
N ARG A 154 10.38 14.01 -1.27
CA ARG A 154 11.70 13.37 -1.22
C ARG A 154 12.46 13.47 -2.53
N TYR A 155 11.83 13.98 -3.61
CA TYR A 155 12.48 14.02 -4.93
C TYR A 155 13.64 15.00 -4.97
N ASP A 156 13.52 16.18 -4.35
CA ASP A 156 14.62 17.14 -4.24
C ASP A 156 15.83 16.56 -3.48
N SER A 157 15.59 15.70 -2.51
CA SER A 157 16.66 14.97 -1.83
C SER A 157 17.36 13.99 -2.77
N LEU A 158 16.62 13.30 -3.66
CA LEU A 158 17.20 12.40 -4.65
C LEU A 158 18.12 13.16 -5.61
N ILE A 159 17.63 14.25 -6.22
CA ILE A 159 18.43 15.04 -7.18
C ILE A 159 19.61 15.77 -6.54
N SER A 160 19.58 15.98 -5.20
CA SER A 160 20.73 16.49 -4.44
C SER A 160 21.73 15.42 -4.02
N GLY A 161 21.60 14.19 -4.53
CA GLY A 161 22.53 13.07 -4.28
C GLY A 161 22.26 12.29 -3.00
N LYS A 162 21.16 12.53 -2.28
CA LYS A 162 20.71 11.67 -1.17
C LYS A 162 19.87 10.51 -1.74
N LEU A 163 19.77 9.41 -0.98
CA LEU A 163 19.01 8.26 -1.39
C LEU A 163 17.86 7.97 -0.41
N PRO A 164 16.71 8.66 -0.51
CA PRO A 164 15.55 8.36 0.32
C PRO A 164 14.98 6.97 0.01
N ASN A 165 14.43 6.28 1.02
CA ASN A 165 13.92 4.90 0.89
C ASN A 165 12.94 4.72 -0.29
N VAL A 166 12.04 5.68 -0.52
CA VAL A 166 11.06 5.64 -1.61
C VAL A 166 11.68 5.66 -3.01
N PHE A 167 12.94 6.07 -3.14
CA PHE A 167 13.73 6.08 -4.37
C PHE A 167 14.94 5.15 -4.31
N ASN A 168 14.99 4.27 -3.31
CA ASN A 168 16.05 3.28 -3.20
C ASN A 168 15.55 1.92 -3.74
N PRO A 169 16.21 1.36 -4.78
CA PRO A 169 15.87 0.03 -5.30
C PRO A 169 15.89 -1.07 -4.24
N GLU A 170 16.79 -1.00 -3.25
CA GLU A 170 16.88 -1.99 -2.17
C GLU A 170 15.63 -2.02 -1.26
N PHE A 171 14.86 -0.95 -1.26
CA PHE A 171 13.62 -0.87 -0.47
C PHE A 171 12.35 -1.07 -1.32
N ALA A 172 12.47 -1.61 -2.54
CA ALA A 172 11.34 -1.78 -3.46
C ALA A 172 10.52 -0.47 -3.61
N GLY A 173 11.24 0.64 -3.84
CA GLY A 173 10.67 1.97 -4.07
C GLY A 173 10.22 2.17 -5.51
N GLY A 174 10.09 3.43 -5.92
CA GLY A 174 9.77 3.83 -7.29
C GLY A 174 8.33 4.28 -7.50
N ALA A 175 8.08 4.83 -8.68
CA ALA A 175 6.76 5.37 -9.01
C ALA A 175 5.72 4.26 -9.22
N LEU A 176 6.12 3.12 -9.79
CA LEU A 176 5.22 1.98 -9.96
C LEU A 176 4.72 1.48 -8.62
N MET A 177 5.65 1.21 -7.70
CA MET A 177 5.36 0.57 -6.41
C MET A 177 4.74 1.50 -5.38
N ASP A 178 4.96 2.81 -5.49
CA ASP A 178 4.45 3.75 -4.47
C ASP A 178 3.21 4.54 -4.92
N ILE A 179 3.10 4.86 -6.21
CA ILE A 179 2.05 5.71 -6.78
C ILE A 179 1.15 4.95 -7.75
N ASN A 180 1.71 4.31 -8.78
CA ASN A 180 0.90 3.68 -9.82
C ASN A 180 0.17 2.43 -9.33
N LEU A 181 0.61 1.88 -8.23
CA LEU A 181 -0.05 0.81 -7.48
C LEU A 181 -1.54 1.10 -7.22
N TYR A 182 -1.89 2.35 -6.89
CA TYR A 182 -3.30 2.73 -6.66
C TYR A 182 -4.16 2.60 -7.92
N ASN A 183 -3.61 2.96 -9.08
CA ASN A 183 -4.28 2.78 -10.38
C ASN A 183 -4.45 1.28 -10.70
N ILE A 184 -3.43 0.48 -10.41
CA ILE A 184 -3.46 -0.99 -10.60
C ILE A 184 -4.57 -1.61 -9.75
N HIS A 185 -4.60 -1.27 -8.46
CA HIS A 185 -5.64 -1.79 -7.55
C HIS A 185 -7.04 -1.40 -7.97
N PHE A 186 -7.23 -0.18 -8.48
CA PHE A 186 -8.52 0.26 -9.02
C PHE A 186 -8.98 -0.65 -10.16
N LEU A 187 -8.12 -0.92 -11.15
CA LEU A 187 -8.45 -1.75 -12.31
C LEU A 187 -8.63 -3.22 -11.93
N VAL A 188 -7.70 -3.76 -11.15
CA VAL A 188 -7.77 -5.16 -10.71
C VAL A 188 -8.99 -5.40 -9.81
N GLY A 189 -9.39 -4.42 -9.02
CA GLY A 189 -10.60 -4.47 -8.21
C GLY A 189 -11.90 -4.47 -9.04
N LEU A 190 -11.89 -3.94 -10.27
CA LEU A 190 -13.02 -3.95 -11.18
C LEU A 190 -13.05 -5.17 -12.12
N PHE A 191 -11.89 -5.56 -12.67
CA PHE A 191 -11.80 -6.50 -13.80
C PHE A 191 -11.00 -7.77 -13.48
N GLY A 192 -10.38 -7.87 -12.31
CA GLY A 192 -9.54 -9.00 -11.95
C GLY A 192 -8.15 -8.95 -12.58
N LYS A 193 -7.58 -10.10 -12.92
CA LYS A 193 -6.23 -10.20 -13.47
C LYS A 193 -6.22 -9.75 -14.95
N PRO A 194 -5.28 -8.86 -15.34
CA PRO A 194 -5.12 -8.47 -16.74
C PRO A 194 -4.53 -9.60 -17.59
N ASP A 195 -4.88 -9.62 -18.89
CA ASP A 195 -4.34 -10.58 -19.87
C ASP A 195 -2.95 -10.18 -20.36
N ARG A 196 -2.69 -8.85 -20.44
CA ARG A 196 -1.41 -8.29 -20.90
C ARG A 196 -1.01 -7.08 -20.08
N ILE A 197 0.30 -6.96 -19.85
CA ILE A 197 0.89 -5.86 -19.06
C ILE A 197 2.15 -5.37 -19.81
N GLU A 198 2.24 -4.05 -20.02
CA GLU A 198 3.45 -3.39 -20.53
C GLU A 198 3.72 -2.12 -19.73
N TYR A 199 4.97 -1.94 -19.28
CA TYR A 199 5.37 -0.79 -18.49
C TYR A 199 6.51 -0.01 -19.16
N PHE A 200 6.30 1.28 -19.35
CA PHE A 200 7.27 2.23 -19.89
C PHE A 200 7.70 3.16 -18.76
N ALA A 201 8.91 2.96 -18.27
CA ALA A 201 9.46 3.68 -17.13
C ALA A 201 10.43 4.78 -17.53
N GLY A 202 10.29 5.95 -16.92
CA GLY A 202 11.37 6.96 -16.85
C GLY A 202 12.16 6.77 -15.57
N THR A 203 13.46 6.45 -15.69
CA THR A 203 14.31 6.05 -14.57
C THR A 203 15.32 7.14 -14.20
N HIS A 204 15.69 7.20 -12.92
CA HIS A 204 16.84 7.90 -12.40
C HIS A 204 18.11 7.07 -12.61
N GLU A 205 19.31 7.69 -12.47
CA GLU A 205 20.63 7.05 -12.67
C GLU A 205 20.83 5.76 -11.83
N ASN A 206 20.20 5.68 -10.66
CA ASN A 206 20.26 4.49 -9.80
C ASN A 206 19.34 3.35 -10.24
N GLY A 207 18.66 3.49 -11.39
CA GLY A 207 17.76 2.49 -11.96
C GLY A 207 16.32 2.53 -11.42
N ILE A 208 16.01 3.37 -10.41
CA ILE A 208 14.64 3.49 -9.88
C ILE A 208 13.75 4.27 -10.86
N ASP A 209 12.51 3.84 -11.04
CA ASP A 209 11.52 4.59 -11.80
C ASP A 209 11.01 5.80 -11.00
N THR A 210 10.98 6.96 -11.63
CA THR A 210 10.46 8.20 -11.06
C THR A 210 9.09 8.56 -11.63
N HIS A 211 8.77 8.04 -12.81
CA HIS A 211 7.49 8.15 -13.50
C HIS A 211 7.35 7.01 -14.50
N GLY A 212 6.14 6.76 -14.95
CA GLY A 212 5.90 5.77 -15.99
C GLY A 212 4.45 5.65 -16.39
N ILE A 213 4.26 4.99 -17.54
CA ILE A 213 2.95 4.61 -18.07
C ILE A 213 2.88 3.10 -18.11
N LEU A 214 1.85 2.57 -17.46
CA LEU A 214 1.52 1.14 -17.48
C LEU A 214 0.29 0.95 -18.38
N ILE A 215 0.41 0.05 -19.35
CA ILE A 215 -0.70 -0.41 -20.17
C ILE A 215 -1.15 -1.77 -19.68
N LEU A 216 -2.44 -1.89 -19.39
CA LEU A 216 -3.09 -3.14 -18.99
C LEU A 216 -4.19 -3.48 -20.00
N GLN A 217 -4.35 -4.75 -20.32
CA GLN A 217 -5.43 -5.23 -21.18
C GLN A 217 -6.29 -6.25 -20.44
N PHE A 218 -7.62 -6.09 -20.50
CA PHE A 218 -8.62 -7.01 -19.94
C PHE A 218 -9.63 -7.34 -21.07
N GLY A 219 -9.42 -8.46 -21.77
CA GLY A 219 -10.14 -8.74 -23.02
C GLY A 219 -9.92 -7.64 -24.04
N ASP A 220 -11.02 -6.98 -24.45
CA ASP A 220 -11.00 -5.86 -25.41
C ASP A 220 -10.77 -4.49 -24.74
N ILE A 221 -10.71 -4.41 -23.41
CA ILE A 221 -10.52 -3.15 -22.69
C ILE A 221 -9.04 -2.81 -22.62
N ILE A 222 -8.67 -1.62 -23.12
CA ILE A 222 -7.31 -1.09 -23.00
C ILE A 222 -7.28 -0.04 -21.90
N CYS A 223 -6.39 -0.22 -20.92
CA CYS A 223 -6.24 0.67 -19.79
C CYS A 223 -4.85 1.29 -19.77
N GLN A 224 -4.77 2.61 -19.56
CA GLN A 224 -3.55 3.37 -19.34
C GLN A 224 -3.51 3.85 -17.90
N CYS A 225 -2.42 3.54 -17.19
CA CYS A 225 -2.15 4.02 -15.85
C CYS A 225 -0.89 4.89 -15.85
N SER A 226 -1.03 6.18 -15.68
CA SER A 226 0.09 7.13 -15.56
C SER A 226 0.40 7.36 -14.08
N GLY A 227 1.64 7.11 -13.69
CA GLY A 227 2.12 7.33 -12.33
C GLY A 227 3.42 8.15 -12.31
N SER A 228 3.50 9.17 -11.45
CA SER A 228 4.70 10.00 -11.36
C SER A 228 4.95 10.52 -9.94
N LYS A 229 6.23 10.53 -9.56
CA LYS A 229 6.73 11.08 -8.30
C LYS A 229 7.58 12.36 -8.50
N ASN A 230 7.79 12.76 -9.74
CA ASN A 230 8.60 13.92 -10.11
C ASN A 230 7.84 14.96 -10.94
N THR A 231 6.52 14.78 -11.10
CA THR A 231 5.64 15.75 -11.74
C THR A 231 4.34 15.90 -10.96
N THR A 232 3.59 16.96 -11.28
CA THR A 232 2.20 17.15 -10.81
C THR A 232 1.28 17.21 -12.02
N CYS A 233 0.06 16.72 -11.84
CA CYS A 233 -1.00 16.85 -12.84
C CYS A 233 -2.37 16.77 -12.16
N GLU A 234 -3.43 16.90 -12.91
CA GLU A 234 -4.76 16.55 -12.44
C GLU A 234 -4.87 15.03 -12.30
N ASN A 235 -5.10 14.57 -11.04
CA ASN A 235 -5.31 13.16 -10.75
C ASN A 235 -6.76 12.80 -11.04
N ASN A 236 -6.97 11.85 -11.96
CA ASN A 236 -8.31 11.47 -12.39
C ASN A 236 -8.41 10.01 -12.81
N VAL A 237 -9.66 9.58 -12.93
CA VAL A 237 -10.04 8.31 -13.57
C VAL A 237 -11.07 8.63 -14.65
N GLN A 238 -10.84 8.20 -15.88
CA GLN A 238 -11.80 8.29 -16.97
C GLN A 238 -12.08 6.90 -17.52
N ILE A 239 -13.35 6.48 -17.46
CA ILE A 239 -13.84 5.19 -17.97
C ILE A 239 -14.74 5.47 -19.14
N MET A 240 -14.40 4.95 -20.33
CA MET A 240 -15.07 5.22 -21.59
C MET A 240 -15.78 3.97 -22.12
N GLY A 241 -17.09 4.05 -22.26
CA GLY A 241 -17.93 2.99 -22.80
C GLY A 241 -18.77 3.46 -24.00
N GLU A 242 -19.46 2.53 -24.64
CA GLU A 242 -20.27 2.80 -25.83
C GLU A 242 -21.46 3.75 -25.58
N LYS A 243 -21.93 3.80 -24.32
CA LYS A 243 -23.13 4.60 -23.95
C LYS A 243 -22.80 5.85 -23.15
N GLY A 244 -21.51 6.12 -22.91
CA GLY A 244 -21.09 7.29 -22.16
C GLY A 244 -19.75 7.08 -21.45
N TYR A 245 -19.45 7.95 -20.51
CA TYR A 245 -18.22 7.89 -19.74
C TYR A 245 -18.45 8.28 -18.26
N ILE A 246 -17.54 7.84 -17.42
CA ILE A 246 -17.38 8.30 -16.02
C ILE A 246 -16.08 9.07 -15.94
N HIS A 247 -16.12 10.21 -15.30
CA HIS A 247 -14.93 11.00 -14.97
C HIS A 247 -14.97 11.37 -13.50
#